data_84ba8ec8caefcd9c8e6e59363d3412c2
#
_entry.id   84ba8ec8caefcd9c8e6e59363d3412c2
#
_cell.length_a   1.000
_cell.length_b   1.000
_cell.length_c   1.000
_cell.angle_alpha   90.00
_cell.angle_beta   90.00
_cell.angle_gamma   90.00
#
_symmetry.space_group_name_H-M   'P 1'
#
loop_
_entity.id
_entity.type
_entity.pdbx_description
1 polymer ?
#
loop_
_entity_poly.entity_id
_entity_poly.type
_entity_poly.pdbx_seq_one_letter_code
_entity_poly.pdbx_strand_id
1 'polypeptide(L)'
;MIVLDANIFISALIKDSSTRRIIVSSDESFLFPEAIFKDIEEHKSEFLKKTGLSDGEFETLIQTLLKYVIVVPDEKTLPQKELAFELMGEIDPDDVPILATALAYEGSAIWTSDKHFQKQSTVKILSTADLLGGQEKK
;
A
#
# COMPACT_ATOMS: atom_id res chain seq x y z
N MET A 1 6.16 -7.47 8.28
CA MET A 1 6.10 -6.64 7.06
C MET A 1 4.66 -6.58 6.55
N ILE A 2 4.24 -5.39 6.17
CA ILE A 2 2.88 -5.12 5.71
C ILE A 2 2.94 -4.40 4.39
N VAL A 3 2.31 -4.96 3.35
CA VAL A 3 2.20 -4.33 2.04
C VAL A 3 0.96 -3.43 2.04
N LEU A 4 1.12 -2.18 1.64
CA LEU A 4 0.02 -1.22 1.56
C LEU A 4 -0.69 -1.37 0.22
N ASP A 5 -2.02 -1.48 0.25
CA ASP A 5 -2.84 -1.33 -0.94
C ASP A 5 -2.79 0.12 -1.43
N ALA A 6 -3.03 0.34 -2.72
CA ALA A 6 -2.98 1.67 -3.32
C ALA A 6 -3.88 2.67 -2.58
N ASN A 7 -5.11 2.26 -2.24
CA ASN A 7 -6.04 3.16 -1.54
C ASN A 7 -5.56 3.52 -0.13
N ILE A 8 -4.88 2.59 0.55
CA ILE A 8 -4.29 2.86 1.87
C ILE A 8 -3.17 3.89 1.73
N PHE A 9 -2.28 3.71 0.75
CA PHE A 9 -1.20 4.66 0.50
C PHE A 9 -1.74 6.06 0.19
N ILE A 10 -2.75 6.13 -0.69
CA ILE A 10 -3.40 7.40 -1.05
C ILE A 10 -4.05 8.04 0.17
N SER A 11 -4.70 7.26 1.03
CA SER A 11 -5.29 7.77 2.29
C SER A 11 -4.24 8.39 3.20
N ALA A 12 -3.00 7.92 3.14
CA ALA A 12 -1.91 8.47 3.93
C ALA A 12 -1.42 9.81 3.40
N LEU A 13 -1.79 10.20 2.18
CA LEU A 13 -1.35 11.43 1.53
C LEU A 13 -2.32 12.60 1.72
N ILE A 14 -3.43 12.42 2.42
CA ILE A 14 -4.38 13.51 2.68
C ILE A 14 -4.07 14.18 4.02
N LYS A 15 -4.62 15.39 4.23
CA LYS A 15 -4.46 16.12 5.49
C LYS A 15 -5.13 15.36 6.62
N ASP A 16 -4.56 15.45 7.82
CA ASP A 16 -5.09 14.85 9.05
C ASP A 16 -5.39 13.35 8.92
N SER A 17 -4.54 12.65 8.18
CA SER A 17 -4.73 11.24 7.89
C SER A 17 -4.48 10.35 9.12
N SER A 18 -5.50 9.60 9.54
CA SER A 18 -5.35 8.56 10.57
C SER A 18 -4.49 7.41 10.06
N THR A 19 -4.58 7.11 8.76
CA THR A 19 -3.74 6.10 8.10
C THR A 19 -2.26 6.43 8.24
N ARG A 20 -1.88 7.69 7.96
CA ARG A 20 -0.49 8.12 8.11
C ARG A 20 -0.02 8.04 9.57
N ARG A 21 -0.89 8.39 10.52
CA ARG A 21 -0.56 8.28 11.93
C ARG A 21 -0.26 6.84 12.34
N ILE A 22 -1.01 5.87 11.82
CA ILE A 22 -0.76 4.45 12.06
C ILE A 22 0.61 4.05 11.51
N ILE A 23 0.91 4.43 10.27
CA ILE A 23 2.18 4.10 9.62
C ILE A 23 3.36 4.64 10.42
N VAL A 24 3.29 5.91 10.81
CA VAL A 24 4.39 6.61 11.49
C VAL A 24 4.62 6.07 12.91
N SER A 25 3.56 5.61 13.59
CA SER A 25 3.66 5.15 14.98
C SER A 25 3.86 3.65 15.12
N SER A 26 3.78 2.89 14.04
CA SER A 26 3.92 1.43 14.09
C SER A 26 5.38 0.98 14.08
N ASP A 27 5.65 -0.16 14.69
CA ASP A 27 6.95 -0.82 14.63
C ASP A 27 7.11 -1.71 13.39
N GLU A 28 6.05 -1.85 12.60
CA GLU A 28 6.07 -2.67 11.40
C GLU A 28 6.85 -2.01 10.27
N SER A 29 7.40 -2.83 9.37
CA SER A 29 7.97 -2.37 8.12
C SER A 29 6.87 -2.39 7.05
N PHE A 30 6.68 -1.25 6.39
CA PHE A 30 5.65 -1.12 5.34
C PHE A 30 6.30 -1.15 3.97
N LEU A 31 5.65 -1.85 3.04
CA LEU A 31 6.13 -2.05 1.67
C LEU A 31 5.09 -1.54 0.68
N PHE A 32 5.56 -1.00 -0.44
CA PHE A 32 4.68 -0.52 -1.50
C PHE A 32 5.35 -0.73 -2.85
N PRO A 33 4.65 -1.27 -3.88
CA PRO A 33 5.28 -1.57 -5.16
C PRO A 33 5.62 -0.32 -5.95
N GLU A 34 6.80 -0.31 -6.54
CA GLU A 34 7.33 0.79 -7.35
C GLU A 34 6.39 1.18 -8.49
N ALA A 35 5.80 0.20 -9.17
CA ALA A 35 4.93 0.46 -10.31
C ALA A 35 3.74 1.36 -9.93
N ILE A 36 3.12 1.09 -8.77
CA ILE A 36 1.99 1.90 -8.33
C ILE A 36 2.47 3.26 -7.82
N PHE A 37 3.62 3.30 -7.15
CA PHE A 37 4.20 4.56 -6.70
C PHE A 37 4.47 5.49 -7.87
N LYS A 38 5.06 4.98 -8.96
CA LYS A 38 5.30 5.76 -10.18
C LYS A 38 4.01 6.25 -10.81
N ASP A 39 2.98 5.40 -10.80
CA ASP A 39 1.67 5.74 -11.33
C ASP A 39 1.05 6.92 -10.59
N ILE A 40 1.15 6.93 -9.25
CA ILE A 40 0.68 8.05 -8.43
C ILE A 40 1.43 9.33 -8.79
N GLU A 41 2.75 9.26 -8.97
CA GLU A 41 3.55 10.41 -9.36
C GLU A 41 3.19 10.94 -10.75
N GLU A 42 2.94 10.05 -11.70
CA GLU A 42 2.54 10.43 -13.06
C GLU A 42 1.17 11.12 -13.09
N HIS A 43 0.26 10.74 -12.19
CA HIS A 43 -1.07 11.31 -12.09
C HIS A 43 -1.20 12.35 -10.97
N LYS A 44 -0.09 12.92 -10.57
CA LYS A 44 -0.01 13.92 -9.49
C LYS A 44 -1.00 15.06 -9.65
N SER A 45 -1.11 15.63 -10.85
CA SER A 45 -1.99 16.78 -11.07
C SER A 45 -3.46 16.46 -10.79
N GLU A 46 -3.92 15.27 -11.16
CA GLU A 46 -5.29 14.84 -10.86
C GLU A 46 -5.49 14.64 -9.37
N PHE A 47 -4.50 14.08 -8.70
CA PHE A 47 -4.52 13.86 -7.26
C PHE A 47 -4.61 15.19 -6.50
N LEU A 48 -3.81 16.18 -6.90
CA LEU A 48 -3.82 17.50 -6.27
C LEU A 48 -5.17 18.19 -6.43
N LYS A 49 -5.82 18.04 -7.59
CA LYS A 49 -7.15 18.60 -7.81
C LYS A 49 -8.20 17.98 -6.89
N LYS A 50 -8.12 16.67 -6.70
CA LYS A 50 -9.10 15.94 -5.86
C LYS A 50 -8.92 16.22 -4.37
N THR A 51 -7.69 16.40 -3.91
CA THR A 51 -7.40 16.55 -2.49
C THR A 51 -7.31 18.01 -2.03
N GLY A 52 -7.11 18.94 -2.96
CA GLY A 52 -6.85 20.34 -2.64
C GLY A 52 -5.46 20.61 -2.08
N LEU A 53 -4.58 19.63 -2.12
CA LEU A 53 -3.19 19.80 -1.69
C LEU A 53 -2.42 20.65 -2.70
N SER A 54 -1.49 21.47 -2.19
CA SER A 54 -0.51 22.14 -3.04
C SER A 54 0.58 21.15 -3.43
N ASP A 55 1.34 21.50 -4.45
CA ASP A 55 2.49 20.72 -4.88
C ASP A 55 3.50 20.51 -3.74
N GLY A 56 3.79 21.58 -3.01
CA GLY A 56 4.70 21.52 -1.87
C GLY A 56 4.19 20.63 -0.74
N GLU A 57 2.89 20.69 -0.45
CA GLU A 57 2.28 19.83 0.57
C GLU A 57 2.37 18.36 0.18
N PHE A 58 2.08 18.04 -1.10
CA PHE A 58 2.20 16.69 -1.61
C PHE A 58 3.63 16.16 -1.46
N GLU A 59 4.62 16.93 -1.90
CA GLU A 59 6.02 16.51 -1.81
C GLU A 59 6.46 16.29 -0.36
N THR A 60 6.03 17.14 0.56
CA THR A 60 6.33 16.97 1.99
C THR A 60 5.74 15.67 2.54
N LEU A 61 4.48 15.36 2.18
CA LEU A 61 3.83 14.13 2.62
C LEU A 61 4.52 12.89 2.04
N ILE A 62 4.90 12.92 0.76
CA ILE A 62 5.65 11.83 0.13
C ILE A 62 6.98 11.61 0.87
N GLN A 63 7.73 12.67 1.14
CA GLN A 63 9.00 12.55 1.83
C GLN A 63 8.83 11.97 3.25
N THR A 64 7.76 12.37 3.93
CA THR A 64 7.45 11.82 5.25
C THR A 64 7.18 10.32 5.18
N LEU A 65 6.33 9.91 4.24
CA LEU A 65 5.99 8.50 4.08
C LEU A 65 7.19 7.65 3.70
N LEU A 66 8.08 8.15 2.86
CA LEU A 66 9.27 7.41 2.43
C LEU A 66 10.25 7.12 3.56
N LYS A 67 10.07 7.74 4.72
CA LYS A 67 10.86 7.38 5.92
C LYS A 67 10.36 6.09 6.56
N TYR A 68 9.12 5.71 6.29
CA TYR A 68 8.45 4.58 6.94
C TYR A 68 8.01 3.50 5.97
N VAL A 69 7.96 3.81 4.68
CA VAL A 69 7.48 2.89 3.64
C VAL A 69 8.60 2.63 2.65
N ILE A 70 8.90 1.36 2.42
CA ILE A 70 9.90 0.94 1.46
C ILE A 70 9.21 0.75 0.11
N VAL A 71 9.68 1.48 -0.90
CA VAL A 71 9.20 1.28 -2.28
C VAL A 71 9.98 0.09 -2.86
N VAL A 72 9.26 -0.99 -3.15
CA VAL A 72 9.87 -2.24 -3.61
C VAL A 72 10.03 -2.19 -5.12
N PRO A 73 11.28 -2.33 -5.64
CA PRO A 73 11.50 -2.27 -7.08
C PRO A 73 10.88 -3.44 -7.83
N ASP A 74 10.48 -3.21 -9.08
CA ASP A 74 9.80 -4.19 -9.92
C ASP A 74 10.59 -5.48 -10.08
N GLU A 75 11.91 -5.41 -10.12
CA GLU A 75 12.75 -6.59 -10.25
C GLU A 75 12.61 -7.57 -9.08
N LYS A 76 12.24 -7.09 -7.90
CA LYS A 76 12.00 -7.92 -6.71
C LYS A 76 10.69 -8.69 -6.81
N THR A 77 9.69 -8.10 -7.47
CA THR A 77 8.35 -8.69 -7.55
C THR A 77 8.14 -9.50 -8.83
N LEU A 78 8.98 -9.27 -9.84
CA LEU A 78 8.85 -9.93 -11.14
C LEU A 78 8.70 -11.45 -11.07
N PRO A 79 9.48 -12.19 -10.25
CA PRO A 79 9.33 -13.64 -10.17
C PRO A 79 7.96 -14.10 -9.66
N GLN A 80 7.22 -13.21 -8.98
CA GLN A 80 5.92 -13.54 -8.38
C GLN A 80 4.73 -13.04 -9.21
N LYS A 81 4.97 -12.33 -10.31
CA LYS A 81 3.88 -11.74 -11.10
C LYS A 81 2.95 -12.76 -11.70
N GLU A 82 3.49 -13.88 -12.18
CA GLU A 82 2.67 -14.93 -12.81
C GLU A 82 1.69 -15.52 -11.79
N LEU A 83 2.17 -15.89 -10.62
CA LEU A 83 1.31 -16.42 -9.56
C LEU A 83 0.30 -15.39 -9.09
N ALA A 84 0.75 -14.15 -8.88
CA ALA A 84 -0.15 -13.06 -8.48
C ALA A 84 -1.24 -12.84 -9.51
N PHE A 85 -0.90 -12.89 -10.80
CA PHE A 85 -1.88 -12.75 -11.88
C PHE A 85 -2.89 -13.91 -11.86
N GLU A 86 -2.43 -15.13 -11.63
CA GLU A 86 -3.32 -16.29 -11.52
C GLU A 86 -4.33 -16.11 -10.39
N LEU A 87 -3.90 -15.55 -9.27
CA LEU A 87 -4.74 -15.38 -8.08
C LEU A 87 -5.69 -14.17 -8.17
N MET A 88 -5.27 -13.09 -8.81
CA MET A 88 -5.99 -11.81 -8.79
C MET A 88 -6.31 -11.21 -10.16
N GLY A 89 -5.67 -11.69 -11.23
CA GLY A 89 -5.76 -11.03 -12.53
C GLY A 89 -7.18 -10.91 -13.09
N GLU A 90 -8.01 -11.92 -12.87
CA GLU A 90 -9.41 -11.92 -13.33
C GLU A 90 -10.31 -11.12 -12.39
N ILE A 91 -9.92 -10.99 -11.12
CA ILE A 91 -10.69 -10.27 -10.11
C ILE A 91 -10.43 -8.77 -10.24
N ASP A 92 -9.15 -8.40 -10.19
CA ASP A 92 -8.72 -7.00 -10.34
C ASP A 92 -7.24 -6.96 -10.76
N PRO A 93 -6.97 -6.75 -12.06
CA PRO A 93 -5.58 -6.72 -12.54
C PRO A 93 -4.74 -5.61 -11.93
N ASP A 94 -5.36 -4.51 -11.46
CA ASP A 94 -4.63 -3.40 -10.85
C ASP A 94 -4.05 -3.79 -9.48
N ASP A 95 -4.60 -4.83 -8.85
CA ASP A 95 -4.13 -5.32 -7.55
C ASP A 95 -3.00 -6.35 -7.67
N VAL A 96 -2.68 -6.78 -8.88
CA VAL A 96 -1.61 -7.76 -9.11
C VAL A 96 -0.26 -7.30 -8.53
N PRO A 97 0.18 -6.04 -8.73
CA PRO A 97 1.45 -5.59 -8.14
C PRO A 97 1.49 -5.66 -6.62
N ILE A 98 0.35 -5.39 -5.96
CA ILE A 98 0.24 -5.48 -4.49
C ILE A 98 0.45 -6.92 -4.04
N LEU A 99 -0.28 -7.85 -4.65
CA LEU A 99 -0.16 -9.26 -4.30
C LEU A 99 1.22 -9.82 -4.63
N ALA A 100 1.80 -9.43 -5.77
CA ALA A 100 3.15 -9.86 -6.15
C ALA A 100 4.19 -9.41 -5.11
N THR A 101 4.03 -8.19 -4.59
CA THR A 101 4.91 -7.68 -3.54
C THR A 101 4.80 -8.54 -2.28
N ALA A 102 3.58 -8.86 -1.85
CA ALA A 102 3.37 -9.69 -0.66
C ALA A 102 3.95 -11.10 -0.85
N LEU A 103 3.81 -11.67 -2.03
CA LEU A 103 4.37 -13.00 -2.33
C LEU A 103 5.89 -12.99 -2.35
N ALA A 104 6.50 -11.87 -2.73
CA ALA A 104 7.96 -11.74 -2.75
C ALA A 104 8.56 -11.62 -1.34
N TYR A 105 7.77 -11.25 -0.35
CA TYR A 105 8.21 -11.11 1.03
C TYR A 105 7.42 -12.06 1.91
N GLU A 106 7.92 -13.27 2.04
CA GLU A 106 7.27 -14.36 2.78
C GLU A 106 6.93 -13.91 4.21
N GLY A 107 5.71 -14.26 4.63
CA GLY A 107 5.21 -13.90 5.96
C GLY A 107 4.62 -12.51 6.06
N SER A 108 4.62 -11.72 4.97
CA SER A 108 3.99 -10.40 4.95
C SER A 108 2.47 -10.51 4.85
N ALA A 109 1.79 -9.43 5.24
CA ALA A 109 0.34 -9.31 5.10
C ALA A 109 0.04 -8.09 4.22
N ILE A 110 -1.18 -8.00 3.70
CA ILE A 110 -1.65 -6.86 2.92
C ILE A 110 -2.65 -6.05 3.76
N TRP A 111 -2.40 -4.76 3.90
CA TRP A 111 -3.33 -3.83 4.54
C TRP A 111 -4.21 -3.21 3.46
N THR A 112 -5.49 -3.53 3.49
CA THR A 112 -6.46 -3.07 2.49
C THR A 112 -7.86 -3.00 3.10
N SER A 113 -8.72 -2.16 2.52
CA SER A 113 -10.15 -2.17 2.77
C SER A 113 -10.92 -2.81 1.62
N ASP A 114 -10.21 -3.27 0.59
CA ASP A 114 -10.82 -3.86 -0.61
C ASP A 114 -11.11 -5.34 -0.39
N LYS A 115 -12.37 -5.73 -0.54
CA LYS A 115 -12.82 -7.11 -0.36
C LYS A 115 -12.30 -8.06 -1.43
N HIS A 116 -11.81 -7.55 -2.55
CA HIS A 116 -11.27 -8.38 -3.63
C HIS A 116 -10.12 -9.26 -3.15
N PHE A 117 -9.27 -8.75 -2.25
CA PHE A 117 -8.15 -9.52 -1.72
C PHE A 117 -8.57 -10.71 -0.86
N GLN A 118 -9.79 -10.70 -0.33
CA GLN A 118 -10.29 -11.81 0.48
C GLN A 118 -10.65 -13.04 -0.36
N LYS A 119 -10.69 -12.90 -1.68
CA LYS A 119 -10.97 -14.01 -2.60
C LYS A 119 -9.77 -14.95 -2.79
N GLN A 120 -8.60 -14.55 -2.33
CA GLN A 120 -7.42 -15.42 -2.27
C GLN A 120 -7.10 -15.72 -0.79
N SER A 121 -6.46 -16.85 -0.53
CA SER A 121 -6.12 -17.27 0.83
C SER A 121 -4.61 -17.46 1.03
N THR A 122 -3.81 -17.14 0.02
CA THR A 122 -2.36 -17.35 0.07
C THR A 122 -1.66 -16.34 0.98
N VAL A 123 -2.15 -15.08 0.99
CA VAL A 123 -1.57 -13.99 1.78
C VAL A 123 -2.61 -13.50 2.78
N LYS A 124 -2.16 -13.26 4.02
CA LYS A 124 -3.00 -12.71 5.08
C LYS A 124 -3.42 -11.27 4.76
N ILE A 125 -4.68 -10.95 5.04
CA ILE A 125 -5.24 -9.62 4.83
C ILE A 125 -5.53 -8.97 6.17
N LEU A 126 -5.15 -7.69 6.30
CA LEU A 126 -5.39 -6.89 7.49
C LEU A 126 -6.25 -5.68 7.12
N SER A 127 -7.23 -5.38 7.98
CA SER A 127 -8.01 -4.16 7.88
C SER A 127 -7.38 -3.08 8.77
N THR A 128 -7.84 -1.83 8.62
CA THR A 128 -7.43 -0.75 9.52
C THR A 128 -7.83 -1.06 10.97
N ALA A 129 -9.01 -1.67 11.15
CA ALA A 129 -9.47 -2.08 12.48
C ALA A 129 -8.53 -3.09 13.13
N ASP A 130 -8.01 -4.04 12.34
CA ASP A 130 -7.05 -5.02 12.84
C ASP A 130 -5.78 -4.35 13.39
N LEU A 131 -5.29 -3.35 12.68
CA LEU A 131 -4.10 -2.61 13.09
C LEU A 131 -4.35 -1.76 14.34
N LEU A 132 -5.51 -1.11 14.41
CA LEU A 132 -5.91 -0.32 15.58
C LEU A 132 -6.14 -1.22 16.79
N GLY A 133 -6.80 -2.36 16.61
CA GLY A 133 -7.01 -3.32 17.68
C GLY A 133 -5.72 -3.85 18.25
N GLY A 134 -4.73 -4.12 17.40
CA GLY A 134 -3.40 -4.53 17.82
C GLY A 134 -2.69 -3.47 18.65
N GLN A 135 -2.84 -2.20 18.29
CA GLN A 135 -2.25 -1.09 19.01
C GLN A 135 -2.95 -0.84 20.35
N GLU A 136 -4.27 -0.97 20.37
CA GLU A 136 -5.07 -0.75 21.60
C GLU A 136 -4.79 -1.79 22.67
N LYS A 137 -4.41 -2.99 22.29
CA LYS A 137 -4.11 -4.08 23.21
C LYS A 137 -2.77 -3.92 23.93
N LYS A 138 -1.99 -2.98 23.51
CA LYS A 138 -0.72 -2.66 24.15
C LYS A 138 -0.91 -1.68 25.27
#